data_1c7c81505986ce58964f29fa0b80eb89
#
_entry.id   1c7c81505986ce58964f29fa0b80eb89
#
_cell.length_a   1.000
_cell.length_b   1.000
_cell.length_c   1.000
_cell.angle_alpha   90.00
_cell.angle_beta   90.00
_cell.angle_gamma   90.00
#
_symmetry.space_group_name_H-M   'P 1'
#
loop_
_entity.id
_entity.type
_entity.pdbx_description
1 polymer ?
#
loop_
_entity_poly.entity_id
_entity_poly.type
_entity_poly.pdbx_seq_one_letter_code
_entity_poly.pdbx_strand_id
1 'polypeptide(L)'
;MAQTRTDVQPPFSANQLASGGATASLEARTSSGRALHYYARLLVACTLILVAAGGMVTSTNSGLSVPDWPTTYGQNMFTFPLQNMVGGIFYEHGHRLIASTVGFLTIGMVAWLWFAEPRAWVRKLGWIALGVVILQGTLGGLTVLFFLPDAISISHAGLAQIFFCLTVSLALFTSRGWKVPAAAPSHDTALQRRLIWLTGLVYLQILLGATMTYRRGSRDSRFPVDVRPAAAAVVDRADRDPLCSSDGRARRVGLGNHDDRSHPAAARQST
;
A
#
# COMPACT_ATOMS: atom_id res chain seq x y z
N MET A 1 81.51 -27.58 4.78
CA MET A 1 80.29 -27.71 3.96
C MET A 1 79.10 -27.62 4.89
N ALA A 2 78.48 -26.44 4.97
CA ALA A 2 77.26 -26.18 5.76
C ALA A 2 76.02 -26.26 4.84
N GLN A 3 75.19 -27.25 5.10
CA GLN A 3 73.90 -27.37 4.42
C GLN A 3 72.86 -26.44 5.09
N THR A 4 72.48 -25.38 4.41
CA THR A 4 71.36 -24.52 4.77
C THR A 4 70.08 -25.24 4.47
N ARG A 5 69.39 -25.71 5.52
CA ARG A 5 67.99 -26.28 5.40
C ARG A 5 67.02 -25.11 5.30
N THR A 6 66.49 -24.87 4.14
CA THR A 6 65.35 -23.96 3.93
C THR A 6 64.13 -24.69 4.42
N ASP A 7 63.62 -24.31 5.61
CA ASP A 7 62.31 -24.71 6.12
C ASP A 7 61.23 -23.97 5.30
N VAL A 8 60.73 -24.63 4.26
CA VAL A 8 59.54 -24.21 3.56
C VAL A 8 58.34 -24.63 4.42
N GLN A 9 57.76 -23.65 5.12
CA GLN A 9 56.49 -23.89 5.80
C GLN A 9 55.43 -24.29 4.77
N PRO A 10 54.64 -25.36 5.02
CA PRO A 10 53.56 -25.75 4.10
C PRO A 10 52.48 -24.66 4.05
N PRO A 11 51.96 -24.32 2.85
CA PRO A 11 50.93 -23.32 2.71
C PRO A 11 49.63 -23.84 3.34
N PHE A 12 49.12 -23.11 4.29
CA PHE A 12 47.79 -23.22 4.93
C PHE A 12 47.28 -24.64 5.21
N SER A 13 47.12 -24.98 6.47
CA SER A 13 46.50 -26.26 6.86
C SER A 13 45.00 -26.27 6.47
N ALA A 14 44.50 -27.44 6.05
CA ALA A 14 43.08 -27.64 5.70
C ALA A 14 42.10 -27.17 6.80
N ASN A 15 42.52 -27.21 8.08
CA ASN A 15 41.76 -26.68 9.21
C ASN A 15 41.60 -25.15 9.23
N GLN A 16 42.57 -24.39 8.71
CA GLN A 16 42.47 -22.93 8.61
C GLN A 16 41.51 -22.50 7.48
N LEU A 17 41.48 -23.25 6.39
CA LEU A 17 40.51 -23.02 5.30
C LEU A 17 39.07 -23.37 5.72
N ALA A 18 38.87 -24.47 6.46
CA ALA A 18 37.59 -24.88 6.99
C ALA A 18 37.06 -23.89 8.06
N SER A 19 37.89 -23.39 8.95
CA SER A 19 37.50 -22.39 9.97
C SER A 19 37.19 -21.03 9.34
N GLY A 20 37.96 -20.59 8.34
CA GLY A 20 37.70 -19.35 7.62
C GLY A 20 36.35 -19.37 6.82
N GLY A 21 36.05 -20.51 6.22
CA GLY A 21 34.74 -20.69 5.53
C GLY A 21 33.54 -20.71 6.48
N ALA A 22 33.72 -21.32 7.66
CA ALA A 22 32.66 -21.37 8.68
C ALA A 22 32.35 -19.98 9.28
N THR A 23 33.43 -19.21 9.60
CA THR A 23 33.26 -17.84 10.13
C THR A 23 32.64 -16.90 9.09
N ALA A 24 33.06 -16.92 7.84
CA ALA A 24 32.51 -16.12 6.78
C ALA A 24 30.99 -16.44 6.53
N SER A 25 30.62 -17.71 6.60
CA SER A 25 29.22 -18.13 6.46
C SER A 25 28.36 -17.71 7.65
N LEU A 26 28.87 -17.70 8.86
CA LEU A 26 28.20 -17.20 10.07
C LEU A 26 28.03 -15.69 10.02
N GLU A 27 29.02 -14.94 9.58
CA GLU A 27 28.99 -13.49 9.42
C GLU A 27 27.97 -13.08 8.33
N ALA A 28 27.94 -13.78 7.19
CA ALA A 28 26.97 -13.56 6.14
C ALA A 28 25.53 -13.82 6.62
N ARG A 29 25.28 -14.87 7.39
CA ARG A 29 23.96 -15.18 7.98
C ARG A 29 23.54 -14.14 9.01
N THR A 30 24.44 -13.64 9.83
CA THR A 30 24.14 -12.60 10.82
C THR A 30 23.88 -11.24 10.16
N SER A 31 24.59 -10.93 9.10
CA SER A 31 24.40 -9.72 8.29
C SER A 31 23.04 -9.74 7.58
N SER A 32 22.70 -10.84 6.90
CA SER A 32 21.41 -11.01 6.23
C SER A 32 20.22 -10.89 7.20
N GLY A 33 20.36 -11.44 8.42
CA GLY A 33 19.31 -11.33 9.44
C GLY A 33 19.11 -9.91 9.96
N ARG A 34 20.15 -9.08 10.00
CA ARG A 34 20.05 -7.66 10.36
C ARG A 34 19.36 -6.86 9.26
N ALA A 35 19.77 -7.06 8.03
CA ALA A 35 19.20 -6.37 6.89
C ALA A 35 17.68 -6.67 6.74
N LEU A 36 17.27 -7.93 6.90
CA LEU A 36 15.86 -8.34 6.90
C LEU A 36 15.05 -7.62 8.00
N HIS A 37 15.62 -7.49 9.20
CA HIS A 37 14.96 -6.75 10.29
C HIS A 37 14.82 -5.26 9.97
N TYR A 38 15.82 -4.60 9.40
CA TYR A 38 15.72 -3.20 8.98
C TYR A 38 14.68 -3.02 7.87
N TYR A 39 14.62 -3.95 6.92
CA TYR A 39 13.59 -3.94 5.88
C TYR A 39 12.18 -4.07 6.48
N ALA A 40 12.00 -4.96 7.45
CA ALA A 40 10.73 -5.09 8.18
C ALA A 40 10.35 -3.79 8.91
N ARG A 41 11.31 -3.10 9.53
CA ARG A 41 11.08 -1.78 10.16
C ARG A 41 10.70 -0.71 9.15
N LEU A 42 11.33 -0.70 7.97
CA LEU A 42 10.96 0.17 6.87
C LEU A 42 9.50 -0.07 6.45
N LEU A 43 9.12 -1.33 6.29
CA LEU A 43 7.74 -1.71 5.95
C LEU A 43 6.75 -1.20 7.02
N VAL A 44 7.07 -1.32 8.31
CA VAL A 44 6.25 -0.77 9.41
C VAL A 44 6.11 0.74 9.28
N ALA A 45 7.21 1.47 9.07
CA ALA A 45 7.19 2.93 8.95
C ALA A 45 6.36 3.38 7.74
N CYS A 46 6.55 2.75 6.57
CA CYS A 46 5.75 3.04 5.37
C CYS A 46 4.27 2.70 5.57
N THR A 47 3.94 1.61 6.30
CA THR A 47 2.56 1.25 6.61
C THR A 47 1.92 2.27 7.56
N LEU A 48 2.67 2.76 8.55
CA LEU A 48 2.18 3.82 9.46
C LEU A 48 1.86 5.11 8.67
N ILE A 49 2.75 5.51 7.76
CA ILE A 49 2.53 6.67 6.87
C ILE A 49 1.30 6.42 5.99
N LEU A 50 1.13 5.20 5.47
CA LEU A 50 -0.05 4.84 4.67
C LEU A 50 -1.35 4.97 5.45
N VAL A 51 -1.39 4.49 6.70
CA VAL A 51 -2.57 4.62 7.58
C VAL A 51 -2.87 6.10 7.87
N ALA A 52 -1.85 6.91 8.15
CA ALA A 52 -2.00 8.34 8.36
C ALA A 52 -2.52 9.05 7.09
N ALA A 53 -1.98 8.72 5.91
CA ALA A 53 -2.44 9.24 4.63
C ALA A 53 -3.91 8.86 4.35
N GLY A 54 -4.33 7.63 4.67
CA GLY A 54 -5.74 7.21 4.59
C GLY A 54 -6.65 8.01 5.53
N GLY A 55 -6.18 8.31 6.74
CA GLY A 55 -6.87 9.22 7.65
C GLY A 55 -7.03 10.63 7.07
N MET A 56 -6.02 11.15 6.37
CA MET A 56 -6.09 12.44 5.68
C MET A 56 -7.12 12.43 4.55
N VAL A 57 -7.19 11.37 3.74
CA VAL A 57 -8.23 11.21 2.70
C VAL A 57 -9.62 11.32 3.31
N THR A 58 -9.86 10.65 4.44
CA THR A 58 -11.16 10.68 5.12
C THR A 58 -11.46 12.06 5.73
N SER A 59 -10.48 12.67 6.41
CA SER A 59 -10.69 13.95 7.11
C SER A 59 -10.84 15.14 6.16
N THR A 60 -10.31 15.04 4.95
CA THR A 60 -10.47 16.06 3.90
C THR A 60 -11.62 15.79 2.94
N ASN A 61 -12.43 14.74 3.18
CA ASN A 61 -13.51 14.28 2.29
C ASN A 61 -13.05 14.02 0.84
N SER A 62 -11.81 13.55 0.67
CA SER A 62 -11.17 13.40 -0.64
C SER A 62 -11.32 11.99 -1.24
N GLY A 63 -12.07 11.09 -0.61
CA GLY A 63 -12.13 9.67 -1.00
C GLY A 63 -12.85 9.36 -2.31
N LEU A 64 -13.38 10.36 -3.01
CA LEU A 64 -13.97 10.27 -4.36
C LEU A 64 -13.40 11.36 -5.29
N SER A 65 -12.24 11.91 -4.97
CA SER A 65 -11.59 12.92 -5.82
C SER A 65 -11.02 12.31 -7.11
N VAL A 66 -10.80 10.99 -7.12
CA VAL A 66 -10.36 10.20 -8.30
C VAL A 66 -11.41 9.11 -8.54
N PRO A 67 -12.29 9.28 -9.53
CA PRO A 67 -13.50 8.45 -9.66
C PRO A 67 -13.27 7.05 -10.23
N ASP A 68 -12.06 6.75 -10.70
CA ASP A 68 -11.70 5.50 -11.35
C ASP A 68 -10.64 4.71 -10.56
N TRP A 69 -10.60 3.40 -10.80
CA TRP A 69 -9.63 2.48 -10.24
C TRP A 69 -9.46 1.28 -11.20
N PRO A 70 -8.24 0.80 -11.49
CA PRO A 70 -6.93 1.16 -10.92
C PRO A 70 -6.22 2.37 -11.55
N THR A 71 -6.87 3.06 -12.47
CA THR A 71 -6.38 4.25 -13.16
C THR A 71 -6.62 5.53 -12.33
N THR A 72 -6.12 6.66 -12.84
CA THR A 72 -6.37 8.01 -12.34
C THR A 72 -6.79 8.87 -13.51
N TYR A 73 -8.09 9.18 -13.61
CA TYR A 73 -8.69 9.87 -14.76
C TYR A 73 -8.35 9.20 -16.10
N GLY A 74 -8.44 7.86 -16.15
CA GLY A 74 -8.12 7.07 -17.34
C GLY A 74 -6.62 6.92 -17.65
N GLN A 75 -5.74 7.60 -16.90
CA GLN A 75 -4.29 7.52 -17.07
C GLN A 75 -3.67 6.48 -16.14
N ASN A 76 -2.46 6.03 -16.47
CA ASN A 76 -1.73 5.15 -15.56
C ASN A 76 -1.39 5.90 -14.26
N MET A 77 -1.70 5.29 -13.12
CA MET A 77 -1.52 5.87 -11.80
C MET A 77 -0.06 6.31 -11.53
N PHE A 78 0.95 5.59 -12.03
CA PHE A 78 2.36 5.89 -11.78
C PHE A 78 2.93 7.01 -12.67
N THR A 79 2.26 7.33 -13.78
CA THR A 79 2.68 8.37 -14.72
C THR A 79 1.79 9.61 -14.71
N PHE A 80 0.84 9.66 -13.77
CA PHE A 80 -0.04 10.82 -13.63
C PHE A 80 0.75 12.08 -13.26
N PRO A 81 0.57 13.20 -13.98
CA PRO A 81 1.37 14.40 -13.80
C PRO A 81 1.21 15.04 -12.42
N LEU A 82 2.33 15.30 -11.73
CA LEU A 82 2.34 15.87 -10.38
C LEU A 82 1.65 17.24 -10.30
N GLN A 83 1.73 18.05 -11.37
CA GLN A 83 1.06 19.36 -11.45
C GLN A 83 -0.47 19.25 -11.41
N ASN A 84 -1.04 18.09 -11.74
CA ASN A 84 -2.47 17.82 -11.69
C ASN A 84 -2.94 17.28 -10.35
N MET A 85 -2.01 16.98 -9.44
CA MET A 85 -2.29 16.52 -8.08
C MET A 85 -2.64 17.71 -7.18
N VAL A 86 -3.84 18.27 -7.33
CA VAL A 86 -4.31 19.44 -6.58
C VAL A 86 -5.52 19.10 -5.71
N GLY A 87 -5.65 19.77 -4.55
CA GLY A 87 -6.79 19.59 -3.66
C GLY A 87 -7.00 18.15 -3.22
N GLY A 88 -8.23 17.63 -3.37
CA GLY A 88 -8.58 16.25 -3.00
C GLY A 88 -7.81 15.17 -3.76
N ILE A 89 -7.45 15.44 -5.02
CA ILE A 89 -6.66 14.51 -5.84
C ILE A 89 -5.30 14.26 -5.19
N PHE A 90 -4.67 15.27 -4.61
CA PHE A 90 -3.37 15.11 -3.91
C PHE A 90 -3.46 14.08 -2.78
N TYR A 91 -4.51 14.14 -1.97
CA TYR A 91 -4.68 13.22 -0.85
C TYR A 91 -5.00 11.80 -1.33
N GLU A 92 -6.00 11.65 -2.20
CA GLU A 92 -6.45 10.34 -2.64
C GLU A 92 -5.42 9.64 -3.54
N HIS A 93 -4.92 10.31 -4.56
CA HIS A 93 -3.91 9.74 -5.45
C HIS A 93 -2.59 9.50 -4.71
N GLY A 94 -2.15 10.42 -3.85
CA GLY A 94 -0.99 10.24 -2.98
C GLY A 94 -1.11 9.02 -2.08
N HIS A 95 -2.28 8.81 -1.46
CA HIS A 95 -2.56 7.60 -0.68
C HIS A 95 -2.43 6.32 -1.52
N ARG A 96 -2.95 6.31 -2.75
CA ARG A 96 -2.83 5.17 -3.67
C ARG A 96 -1.37 4.86 -4.04
N LEU A 97 -0.53 5.88 -4.28
CA LEU A 97 0.90 5.70 -4.57
C LEU A 97 1.65 5.10 -3.37
N ILE A 98 1.38 5.60 -2.15
CA ILE A 98 1.96 5.05 -0.92
C ILE A 98 1.48 3.60 -0.72
N ALA A 99 0.20 3.31 -0.98
CA ALA A 99 -0.37 1.96 -0.88
C ALA A 99 0.32 0.98 -1.84
N SER A 100 0.56 1.40 -3.09
CA SER A 100 1.30 0.61 -4.07
C SER A 100 2.73 0.34 -3.62
N THR A 101 3.42 1.35 -3.08
CA THR A 101 4.77 1.21 -2.52
C THR A 101 4.79 0.18 -1.38
N VAL A 102 3.84 0.25 -0.43
CA VAL A 102 3.71 -0.73 0.66
C VAL A 102 3.41 -2.13 0.11
N GLY A 103 2.59 -2.23 -0.93
CA GLY A 103 2.34 -3.49 -1.62
C GLY A 103 3.63 -4.12 -2.19
N PHE A 104 4.43 -3.35 -2.92
CA PHE A 104 5.73 -3.81 -3.45
C PHE A 104 6.72 -4.16 -2.34
N LEU A 105 6.79 -3.37 -1.27
CA LEU A 105 7.61 -3.69 -0.11
C LEU A 105 7.16 -5.00 0.57
N THR A 106 5.86 -5.28 0.61
CA THR A 106 5.33 -6.53 1.17
C THR A 106 5.71 -7.73 0.31
N ILE A 107 5.66 -7.62 -1.03
CA ILE A 107 6.14 -8.65 -1.94
C ILE A 107 7.64 -8.92 -1.71
N GLY A 108 8.46 -7.86 -1.65
CA GLY A 108 9.88 -7.98 -1.36
C GLY A 108 10.15 -8.62 0.01
N MET A 109 9.34 -8.31 1.03
CA MET A 109 9.42 -8.93 2.36
C MET A 109 9.15 -10.43 2.29
N VAL A 110 8.11 -10.86 1.58
CA VAL A 110 7.78 -12.29 1.42
C VAL A 110 8.88 -13.02 0.69
N ALA A 111 9.38 -12.46 -0.41
CA ALA A 111 10.49 -13.04 -1.15
C ALA A 111 11.74 -13.19 -0.27
N TRP A 112 12.08 -12.16 0.48
CA TRP A 112 13.25 -12.22 1.37
C TRP A 112 13.07 -13.23 2.50
N LEU A 113 11.89 -13.28 3.14
CA LEU A 113 11.55 -14.28 4.16
C LEU A 113 11.66 -15.71 3.61
N TRP A 114 11.26 -15.93 2.36
CA TRP A 114 11.32 -17.25 1.74
C TRP A 114 12.75 -17.79 1.69
N PHE A 115 13.73 -16.95 1.35
CA PHE A 115 15.13 -17.36 1.21
C PHE A 115 15.94 -17.27 2.51
N ALA A 116 15.66 -16.31 3.39
CA ALA A 116 16.50 -15.98 4.52
C ALA A 116 15.98 -16.49 5.88
N GLU A 117 14.68 -16.79 6.01
CA GLU A 117 14.05 -17.14 7.30
C GLU A 117 13.79 -18.64 7.39
N PRO A 118 14.45 -19.39 8.31
CA PRO A 118 14.28 -20.83 8.44
C PRO A 118 12.95 -21.23 9.08
N ARG A 119 12.32 -20.35 9.89
CA ARG A 119 11.11 -20.64 10.64
C ARG A 119 9.89 -20.59 9.73
N ALA A 120 9.26 -21.75 9.47
CA ALA A 120 8.12 -21.89 8.56
C ALA A 120 6.92 -21.01 8.95
N TRP A 121 6.66 -20.84 10.25
CA TRP A 121 5.56 -20.03 10.74
C TRP A 121 5.74 -18.53 10.45
N VAL A 122 7.00 -18.00 10.47
CA VAL A 122 7.29 -16.61 10.10
C VAL A 122 7.08 -16.40 8.60
N ARG A 123 7.48 -17.38 7.77
CA ARG A 123 7.20 -17.33 6.33
C ARG A 123 5.69 -17.35 6.04
N LYS A 124 4.91 -18.19 6.78
CA LYS A 124 3.44 -18.18 6.69
C LYS A 124 2.85 -16.82 7.06
N LEU A 125 3.38 -16.17 8.10
CA LEU A 125 2.95 -14.82 8.50
C LEU A 125 3.20 -13.81 7.38
N GLY A 126 4.34 -13.90 6.67
CA GLY A 126 4.62 -13.08 5.49
C GLY A 126 3.57 -13.27 4.37
N TRP A 127 3.21 -14.53 4.06
CA TRP A 127 2.18 -14.84 3.08
C TRP A 127 0.80 -14.33 3.50
N ILE A 128 0.45 -14.43 4.79
CA ILE A 128 -0.78 -13.85 5.34
C ILE A 128 -0.77 -12.33 5.15
N ALA A 129 0.33 -11.66 5.46
CA ALA A 129 0.44 -10.21 5.26
C ALA A 129 0.27 -9.83 3.78
N LEU A 130 0.82 -10.60 2.84
CA LEU A 130 0.63 -10.39 1.41
C LEU A 130 -0.84 -10.58 1.00
N GLY A 131 -1.49 -11.63 1.46
CA GLY A 131 -2.92 -11.85 1.21
C GLY A 131 -3.78 -10.70 1.74
N VAL A 132 -3.47 -10.22 2.96
CA VAL A 132 -4.18 -9.10 3.58
C VAL A 132 -3.95 -7.80 2.81
N VAL A 133 -2.74 -7.48 2.32
CA VAL A 133 -2.49 -6.25 1.56
C VAL A 133 -3.15 -6.28 0.17
N ILE A 134 -3.24 -7.44 -0.46
CA ILE A 134 -3.99 -7.61 -1.71
C ILE A 134 -5.48 -7.34 -1.47
N LEU A 135 -6.05 -7.96 -0.43
CA LEU A 135 -7.44 -7.73 -0.05
C LEU A 135 -7.69 -6.26 0.31
N GLN A 136 -6.73 -5.62 0.97
CA GLN A 136 -6.76 -4.21 1.34
C GLN A 136 -6.81 -3.30 0.09
N GLY A 137 -5.96 -3.56 -0.91
CA GLY A 137 -5.98 -2.84 -2.19
C GLY A 137 -7.29 -3.02 -2.93
N THR A 138 -7.83 -4.25 -2.96
CA THR A 138 -9.12 -4.55 -3.57
C THR A 138 -10.27 -3.81 -2.87
N LEU A 139 -10.34 -3.86 -1.54
CA LEU A 139 -11.34 -3.11 -0.78
C LEU A 139 -11.22 -1.60 -1.02
N GLY A 140 -9.99 -1.06 -1.06
CA GLY A 140 -9.74 0.34 -1.39
C GLY A 140 -10.25 0.72 -2.78
N GLY A 141 -10.05 -0.12 -3.79
CA GLY A 141 -10.63 0.06 -5.13
C GLY A 141 -12.16 0.00 -5.13
N LEU A 142 -12.73 -0.96 -4.41
CA LEU A 142 -14.19 -1.11 -4.29
C LEU A 142 -14.85 0.08 -3.57
N THR A 143 -14.18 0.71 -2.61
CA THR A 143 -14.71 1.93 -1.96
C THR A 143 -14.96 3.04 -2.97
N VAL A 144 -14.08 3.19 -3.95
CA VAL A 144 -14.21 4.19 -5.01
C VAL A 144 -15.28 3.80 -6.03
N LEU A 145 -15.23 2.57 -6.55
CA LEU A 145 -16.13 2.09 -7.59
C LEU A 145 -17.59 2.06 -7.13
N PHE A 146 -17.84 1.85 -5.84
CA PHE A 146 -19.19 1.82 -5.26
C PHE A 146 -19.56 3.07 -4.44
N PHE A 147 -18.84 4.19 -4.64
CA PHE A 147 -19.15 5.47 -4.01
C PHE A 147 -19.17 5.42 -2.48
N LEU A 148 -18.11 4.84 -1.87
CA LEU A 148 -17.87 4.78 -0.43
C LEU A 148 -18.98 4.07 0.38
N PRO A 149 -19.36 2.81 0.06
CA PRO A 149 -20.32 2.09 0.89
C PRO A 149 -19.81 1.91 2.31
N ASP A 150 -20.64 2.19 3.30
CA ASP A 150 -20.25 2.15 4.73
C ASP A 150 -19.56 0.84 5.12
N ALA A 151 -20.16 -0.30 4.74
CA ALA A 151 -19.62 -1.62 5.10
C ALA A 151 -18.24 -1.88 4.52
N ILE A 152 -18.00 -1.54 3.25
CA ILE A 152 -16.71 -1.75 2.58
C ILE A 152 -15.67 -0.80 3.17
N SER A 153 -16.02 0.46 3.40
CA SER A 153 -15.13 1.49 3.95
C SER A 153 -14.70 1.17 5.39
N ILE A 154 -15.64 0.73 6.24
CA ILE A 154 -15.35 0.29 7.61
C ILE A 154 -14.47 -0.96 7.60
N SER A 155 -14.75 -1.93 6.71
CA SER A 155 -13.94 -3.15 6.56
C SER A 155 -12.53 -2.83 6.10
N HIS A 156 -12.36 -1.90 5.14
CA HIS A 156 -11.06 -1.42 4.68
C HIS A 156 -10.28 -0.78 5.83
N ALA A 157 -10.90 0.10 6.62
CA ALA A 157 -10.27 0.75 7.77
C ALA A 157 -9.86 -0.27 8.87
N GLY A 158 -10.73 -1.24 9.18
CA GLY A 158 -10.44 -2.29 10.17
C GLY A 158 -9.32 -3.21 9.71
N LEU A 159 -9.34 -3.65 8.46
CA LEU A 159 -8.32 -4.53 7.90
C LEU A 159 -6.96 -3.83 7.81
N ALA A 160 -6.91 -2.50 7.61
CA ALA A 160 -5.68 -1.72 7.63
C ALA A 160 -4.94 -1.84 8.97
N GLN A 161 -5.67 -1.84 10.09
CA GLN A 161 -5.07 -2.02 11.42
C GLN A 161 -4.53 -3.44 11.61
N ILE A 162 -5.24 -4.45 11.11
CA ILE A 162 -4.76 -5.84 11.13
C ILE A 162 -3.48 -5.97 10.32
N PHE A 163 -3.42 -5.36 9.12
CA PHE A 163 -2.21 -5.35 8.30
C PHE A 163 -1.05 -4.65 9.01
N PHE A 164 -1.30 -3.51 9.65
CA PHE A 164 -0.29 -2.81 10.45
C PHE A 164 0.25 -3.69 11.58
N CYS A 165 -0.62 -4.37 12.33
CA CYS A 165 -0.20 -5.32 13.38
C CYS A 165 0.65 -6.49 12.80
N LEU A 166 0.31 -6.99 11.61
CA LEU A 166 1.10 -8.02 10.93
C LEU A 166 2.51 -7.52 10.57
N THR A 167 2.63 -6.30 10.06
CA THR A 167 3.95 -5.73 9.72
C THR A 167 4.80 -5.50 10.97
N VAL A 168 4.21 -5.02 12.09
CA VAL A 168 4.88 -4.88 13.39
C VAL A 168 5.32 -6.25 13.91
N SER A 169 4.47 -7.27 13.79
CA SER A 169 4.79 -8.65 14.20
C SER A 169 5.97 -9.21 13.38
N LEU A 170 6.00 -8.99 12.07
CA LEU A 170 7.13 -9.38 11.21
C LEU A 170 8.43 -8.68 11.64
N ALA A 171 8.37 -7.38 11.96
CA ALA A 171 9.53 -6.64 12.46
C ALA A 171 10.01 -7.19 13.81
N LEU A 172 9.09 -7.51 14.73
CA LEU A 172 9.41 -8.09 16.03
C LEU A 172 10.07 -9.47 15.87
N PHE A 173 9.46 -10.38 15.10
CA PHE A 173 9.93 -11.76 14.93
C PHE A 173 11.24 -11.88 14.14
N THR A 174 11.57 -10.90 13.31
CA THR A 174 12.88 -10.83 12.63
C THR A 174 13.97 -10.19 13.49
N SER A 175 13.63 -9.58 14.63
CA SER A 175 14.58 -8.92 15.54
C SER A 175 15.54 -9.92 16.20
N ARG A 176 16.71 -9.43 16.59
CA ARG A 176 17.70 -10.23 17.31
C ARG A 176 17.21 -10.67 18.69
N GLY A 177 16.54 -9.76 19.42
CA GLY A 177 16.04 -10.06 20.75
C GLY A 177 15.00 -11.19 20.77
N TRP A 178 14.24 -11.37 19.67
CA TRP A 178 13.30 -12.49 19.55
C TRP A 178 13.96 -13.80 19.16
N LYS A 179 15.13 -13.75 18.50
CA LYS A 179 15.87 -14.93 18.04
C LYS A 179 16.74 -15.55 19.11
N VAL A 180 17.09 -14.79 20.14
CA VAL A 180 17.87 -15.26 21.28
C VAL A 180 16.89 -15.69 22.38
N PRO A 181 16.98 -16.95 22.88
CA PRO A 181 16.15 -17.36 24.00
C PRO A 181 16.41 -16.49 25.22
N ALA A 182 15.37 -15.85 25.76
CA ALA A 182 15.50 -15.15 27.02
C ALA A 182 15.82 -16.17 28.13
N ALA A 183 16.74 -15.82 29.05
CA ALA A 183 16.94 -16.58 30.26
C ALA A 183 15.62 -16.57 31.04
N ALA A 184 14.99 -17.73 31.20
CA ALA A 184 13.73 -17.99 31.88
C ALA A 184 12.59 -16.97 31.58
N PRO A 185 11.61 -17.31 30.75
CA PRO A 185 10.46 -16.44 30.51
C PRO A 185 9.65 -16.32 31.80
N SER A 186 9.58 -15.11 32.37
CA SER A 186 8.58 -14.81 33.40
C SER A 186 7.21 -14.76 32.74
N HIS A 187 6.41 -15.82 32.88
CA HIS A 187 5.03 -15.86 32.40
C HIS A 187 4.14 -15.08 33.37
N ASP A 188 4.05 -13.76 33.19
CA ASP A 188 2.99 -12.98 33.84
C ASP A 188 1.70 -13.08 33.00
N THR A 189 0.90 -14.08 33.33
CA THR A 189 -0.40 -14.33 32.68
C THR A 189 -1.39 -13.18 32.89
N ALA A 190 -1.26 -12.41 34.00
CA ALA A 190 -2.11 -11.26 34.27
C ALA A 190 -1.76 -10.11 33.32
N LEU A 191 -0.48 -9.83 33.12
CA LEU A 191 -0.02 -8.82 32.17
C LEU A 191 -0.45 -9.19 30.74
N GLN A 192 -0.21 -10.45 30.33
CA GLN A 192 -0.62 -10.93 29.01
C GLN A 192 -2.11 -10.72 28.75
N ARG A 193 -2.97 -11.11 29.70
CA ARG A 193 -4.42 -10.94 29.60
C ARG A 193 -4.80 -9.45 29.51
N ARG A 194 -4.19 -8.57 30.31
CA ARG A 194 -4.43 -7.13 30.26
C ARG A 194 -4.07 -6.54 28.89
N LEU A 195 -2.94 -6.95 28.31
CA LEU A 195 -2.51 -6.48 26.98
C LEU A 195 -3.45 -6.95 25.87
N ILE A 196 -3.95 -8.20 25.94
CA ILE A 196 -4.95 -8.69 24.98
C ILE A 196 -6.24 -7.88 25.06
N TRP A 197 -6.76 -7.64 26.27
CA TRP A 197 -7.95 -6.82 26.46
C TRP A 197 -7.76 -5.38 25.99
N LEU A 198 -6.62 -4.76 26.30
CA LEU A 198 -6.29 -3.40 25.83
C LEU A 198 -6.24 -3.33 24.31
N THR A 199 -5.59 -4.28 23.67
CA THR A 199 -5.50 -4.34 22.20
C THR A 199 -6.89 -4.51 21.58
N GLY A 200 -7.72 -5.39 22.14
CA GLY A 200 -9.10 -5.60 21.69
C GLY A 200 -9.96 -4.33 21.85
N LEU A 201 -9.82 -3.63 22.98
CA LEU A 201 -10.54 -2.40 23.24
C LEU A 201 -10.14 -1.27 22.28
N VAL A 202 -8.84 -1.09 22.04
CA VAL A 202 -8.31 -0.11 21.07
C VAL A 202 -8.83 -0.43 19.66
N TYR A 203 -8.80 -1.69 19.25
CA TYR A 203 -9.33 -2.10 17.96
C TYR A 203 -10.84 -1.83 17.83
N LEU A 204 -11.61 -2.15 18.86
CA LEU A 204 -13.04 -1.83 18.91
C LEU A 204 -13.29 -0.33 18.81
N GLN A 205 -12.51 0.49 19.52
CA GLN A 205 -12.59 1.96 19.44
C GLN A 205 -12.33 2.49 18.02
N ILE A 206 -11.37 1.91 17.30
CA ILE A 206 -11.08 2.26 15.90
C ILE A 206 -12.29 1.92 15.01
N LEU A 207 -12.89 0.74 15.16
CA LEU A 207 -14.06 0.33 14.38
C LEU A 207 -15.29 1.21 14.66
N LEU A 208 -15.52 1.56 15.92
CA LEU A 208 -16.59 2.48 16.31
C LEU A 208 -16.36 3.87 15.71
N GLY A 209 -15.11 4.39 15.77
CA GLY A 209 -14.75 5.66 15.14
C GLY A 209 -14.99 5.65 13.64
N ALA A 210 -14.54 4.62 12.93
CA ALA A 210 -14.79 4.45 11.50
C ALA A 210 -16.30 4.42 11.20
N THR A 211 -17.09 3.66 11.97
CA THR A 211 -18.54 3.57 11.80
C THR A 211 -19.21 4.93 11.96
N MET A 212 -18.81 5.73 12.95
CA MET A 212 -19.37 7.07 13.16
C MET A 212 -19.04 8.01 12.01
N THR A 213 -17.81 7.96 11.51
CA THR A 213 -17.34 8.82 10.41
C THR A 213 -18.12 8.53 9.12
N TYR A 214 -18.26 7.28 8.74
CA TYR A 214 -18.95 6.89 7.49
C TYR A 214 -20.46 7.09 7.57
N ARG A 215 -21.11 6.78 8.71
CA ARG A 215 -22.55 7.04 8.91
C ARG A 215 -22.91 8.54 8.93
N ARG A 216 -21.98 9.40 9.36
CA ARG A 216 -22.19 10.84 9.30
C ARG A 216 -22.12 11.35 7.86
N GLY A 217 -21.18 10.87 7.07
CA GLY A 217 -21.06 11.18 5.65
C GLY A 217 -22.27 10.75 4.82
N SER A 218 -22.87 9.61 5.13
CA SER A 218 -24.08 9.14 4.43
C SER A 218 -25.35 9.92 4.78
N ARG A 219 -25.40 10.59 5.95
CA ARG A 219 -26.51 11.46 6.35
C ARG A 219 -26.42 12.86 5.75
N ASP A 220 -25.22 13.38 5.61
CA ASP A 220 -24.95 14.65 4.95
C ASP A 220 -24.74 14.42 3.44
N SER A 221 -25.77 13.87 2.76
CA SER A 221 -25.79 13.70 1.29
C SER A 221 -25.81 15.05 0.51
N ARG A 222 -25.40 16.12 1.15
CA ARG A 222 -24.98 17.36 0.52
C ARG A 222 -23.46 17.36 0.34
N PHE A 223 -22.94 16.39 -0.44
CA PHE A 223 -21.65 16.67 -1.06
C PHE A 223 -21.84 17.84 -2.01
N PRO A 224 -21.18 18.99 -1.80
CA PRO A 224 -21.07 19.97 -2.87
C PRO A 224 -20.34 19.24 -3.98
N VAL A 225 -21.06 18.99 -5.08
CA VAL A 225 -20.52 18.39 -6.32
C VAL A 225 -19.67 19.45 -7.03
N ASP A 226 -18.70 20.02 -6.33
CA ASP A 226 -17.74 20.97 -6.90
C ASP A 226 -16.46 20.28 -7.42
N VAL A 227 -16.46 18.95 -7.46
CA VAL A 227 -15.36 18.20 -8.08
C VAL A 227 -15.47 18.19 -9.62
N ARG A 228 -16.67 18.43 -10.19
CA ARG A 228 -16.88 18.48 -11.63
C ARG A 228 -16.04 19.54 -12.37
N PRO A 229 -15.90 20.80 -11.88
CA PRO A 229 -15.10 21.78 -12.61
C PRO A 229 -13.60 21.46 -12.55
N ALA A 230 -13.09 20.91 -11.41
CA ALA A 230 -11.69 20.52 -11.30
C ALA A 230 -11.35 19.30 -12.17
N ALA A 231 -12.23 18.30 -12.20
CA ALA A 231 -12.09 17.12 -13.04
C ALA A 231 -12.18 17.48 -14.53
N ALA A 232 -13.14 18.32 -14.93
CA ALA A 232 -13.28 18.82 -16.29
C ALA A 232 -12.07 19.66 -16.72
N ALA A 233 -11.52 20.48 -15.83
CA ALA A 233 -10.33 21.29 -16.11
C ALA A 233 -9.06 20.42 -16.26
N VAL A 234 -8.96 19.29 -15.54
CA VAL A 234 -7.84 18.33 -15.68
C VAL A 234 -7.93 17.58 -16.99
N VAL A 235 -9.13 17.13 -17.38
CA VAL A 235 -9.38 16.44 -18.67
C VAL A 235 -9.13 17.39 -19.83
N ASP A 236 -9.65 18.62 -19.78
CA ASP A 236 -9.48 19.63 -20.82
C ASP A 236 -8.01 20.09 -20.96
N ARG A 237 -7.23 20.05 -19.87
CA ARG A 237 -5.80 20.35 -19.91
C ARG A 237 -4.98 19.18 -20.46
N ALA A 238 -5.36 17.92 -20.15
CA ALA A 238 -4.72 16.74 -20.71
C ALA A 238 -4.93 16.62 -22.23
N ASP A 239 -6.10 17.03 -22.74
CA ASP A 239 -6.39 17.06 -24.19
C ASP A 239 -5.66 18.17 -24.94
N ARG A 240 -5.21 19.20 -24.23
CA ARG A 240 -4.45 20.34 -24.82
C ARG A 240 -2.94 20.17 -24.77
N ASP A 241 -2.42 19.16 -24.08
CA ASP A 241 -0.98 18.94 -23.97
C ASP A 241 -0.47 18.19 -25.21
N PRO A 242 0.31 18.82 -26.13
CA PRO A 242 0.77 18.19 -27.37
C PRO A 242 1.73 17.03 -27.13
N LEU A 243 2.25 16.84 -25.90
CA LEU A 243 3.13 15.73 -25.53
C LEU A 243 2.36 14.42 -25.21
N CYS A 244 1.06 14.47 -25.03
CA CYS A 244 0.21 13.29 -24.80
C CYS A 244 -0.36 12.71 -26.11
N SER A 245 -0.15 13.36 -27.25
CA SER A 245 -0.62 12.98 -28.58
C SER A 245 0.40 12.11 -29.32
N SER A 246 0.85 11.02 -28.73
CA SER A 246 1.69 10.04 -29.43
C SER A 246 0.89 8.83 -29.93
N ASP A 247 -0.29 9.05 -30.48
CA ASP A 247 -0.84 8.07 -31.43
C ASP A 247 -1.86 8.73 -32.35
N GLY A 248 -1.36 9.11 -33.54
CA GLY A 248 -2.16 9.67 -34.62
C GLY A 248 -3.11 8.66 -35.25
N ARG A 249 -4.18 8.30 -34.57
CA ARG A 249 -5.39 7.77 -35.22
C ARG A 249 -6.64 8.23 -34.47
N ALA A 250 -7.09 9.44 -34.81
CA ALA A 250 -8.43 9.87 -34.52
C ALA A 250 -9.44 8.92 -35.18
N ARG A 251 -10.04 8.02 -34.41
CA ARG A 251 -11.33 7.45 -34.78
C ARG A 251 -12.36 8.55 -34.66
N ARG A 252 -12.72 9.18 -35.79
CA ARG A 252 -13.93 10.00 -35.91
C ARG A 252 -15.11 9.09 -35.57
N VAL A 253 -15.60 9.17 -34.34
CA VAL A 253 -16.95 8.76 -34.03
C VAL A 253 -17.83 9.87 -34.58
N GLY A 254 -18.49 9.62 -35.72
CA GLY A 254 -19.43 10.51 -36.35
C GLY A 254 -20.63 10.66 -35.43
N LEU A 255 -20.73 11.81 -34.78
CA LEU A 255 -22.00 12.31 -34.27
C LEU A 255 -22.75 12.83 -35.49
N GLY A 256 -23.73 12.05 -35.94
CA GLY A 256 -24.63 12.42 -36.99
C GLY A 256 -25.39 13.72 -36.62
N ASN A 257 -25.12 14.72 -37.40
CA ASN A 257 -25.88 15.96 -37.44
C ASN A 257 -27.24 15.64 -38.00
N HIS A 258 -28.27 15.52 -37.17
CA HIS A 258 -29.64 15.49 -37.63
C HIS A 258 -30.14 16.93 -37.71
N ASP A 259 -29.79 17.57 -38.83
CA ASP A 259 -30.49 18.75 -39.34
C ASP A 259 -31.77 18.26 -39.96
N ASP A 260 -32.90 18.43 -39.27
CA ASP A 260 -34.21 18.37 -39.94
C ASP A 260 -34.86 19.74 -39.88
N ARG A 261 -34.67 20.43 -41.02
CA ARG A 261 -35.48 21.58 -41.41
C ARG A 261 -36.76 21.05 -42.05
N SER A 262 -37.89 21.31 -41.43
CA SER A 262 -39.10 21.57 -42.21
C SER A 262 -40.16 22.25 -41.34
N HIS A 263 -40.24 23.57 -41.42
CA HIS A 263 -41.52 24.27 -41.37
C HIS A 263 -42.29 24.05 -42.68
N PRO A 264 -43.60 24.00 -42.67
CA PRO A 264 -44.31 25.11 -43.25
C PRO A 264 -45.43 25.68 -42.36
N ALA A 265 -45.60 26.98 -42.54
CA ALA A 265 -46.72 27.78 -42.08
C ALA A 265 -47.98 27.40 -42.83
N ALA A 266 -49.10 27.67 -42.23
CA ALA A 266 -50.29 28.41 -42.74
C ALA A 266 -51.59 27.91 -42.11
N ALA A 267 -52.29 28.83 -41.71
CA ALA A 267 -53.63 29.37 -42.01
C ALA A 267 -54.71 28.99 -40.98
N ARG A 268 -55.08 29.99 -40.16
CA ARG A 268 -56.40 30.71 -40.26
C ARG A 268 -57.64 29.85 -40.59
N GLN A 269 -58.58 29.82 -39.67
CA GLN A 269 -59.95 30.37 -39.74
C GLN A 269 -60.79 29.71 -38.65
N SER A 270 -61.27 30.50 -37.71
CA SER A 270 -62.69 31.00 -37.58
C SER A 270 -63.75 29.92 -37.66
N THR A 271 -64.40 29.63 -36.61
CA THR A 271 -65.79 29.96 -36.16
C THR A 271 -65.95 29.53 -34.71
#